data_9cec659f93a818a5548c49cebf27b005
#
_entry.id   9cec659f93a818a5548c49cebf27b005
#
_cell.length_a   1.000
_cell.length_b   1.000
_cell.length_c   1.000
_cell.angle_alpha   90.00
_cell.angle_beta   90.00
_cell.angle_gamma   90.00
#
_symmetry.space_group_name_H-M   'P 1'
#
loop_
_entity.id
_entity.type
_entity.pdbx_description
1 polymer ?
#
loop_
_entity_poly.entity_id
_entity_poly.type
_entity_poly.pdbx_seq_one_letter_code
_entity_poly.pdbx_strand_id
1 'polypeptide(L)'
;DRSPSRGLGDVYKRQGQDAAQIEGSKLFAKQLMDKYHIPTAEYKEVSSRNEALQYVETCDLPIVIKKDGLAAGKGVIIAFTREDALEGVKTIYQEEKGKVVFESYLEGEEFSLMTFVNGDYAVPFDCIAQDHKRAFDNDQGPNTGGMGAYCPVPHIDASVLEQTNKEIAQPIAKAMVQEGHDFFGLLYIGAILTKYGPKVIEFNARFGDPEAQ
;
A
#
# COMPACT_ATOMS: atom_id res chain seq x y z
N ASP A 1 -7.86 -7.65 -23.46
CA ASP A 1 -8.59 -7.57 -22.19
C ASP A 1 -9.77 -6.61 -22.36
N ARG A 2 -10.99 -7.14 -22.23
CA ARG A 2 -12.22 -6.37 -22.36
C ARG A 2 -12.87 -6.18 -21.00
N SER A 3 -12.10 -5.73 -20.06
CA SER A 3 -12.68 -5.15 -18.85
C SER A 3 -13.54 -3.94 -19.27
N PRO A 4 -14.82 -3.86 -18.93
CA PRO A 4 -15.62 -2.72 -19.30
C PRO A 4 -14.99 -1.47 -18.69
N SER A 5 -14.63 -0.52 -19.56
CA SER A 5 -14.20 0.80 -19.15
C SER A 5 -15.26 1.38 -18.20
N ARG A 6 -14.88 1.64 -16.98
CA ARG A 6 -15.73 2.29 -15.98
C ARG A 6 -15.16 3.67 -15.70
N GLY A 7 -15.40 4.59 -16.61
CA GLY A 7 -15.00 5.99 -16.44
C GLY A 7 -13.49 6.19 -16.53
N LEU A 8 -12.85 6.65 -15.46
CA LEU A 8 -11.41 6.96 -15.39
C LEU A 8 -10.49 5.78 -15.69
N GLY A 9 -10.98 4.54 -15.75
CA GLY A 9 -10.19 3.33 -16.01
C GLY A 9 -9.38 3.33 -17.32
N ASP A 10 -9.76 4.11 -18.33
CA ASP A 10 -9.01 4.18 -19.59
C ASP A 10 -7.73 5.03 -19.51
N VAL A 11 -7.63 5.90 -18.52
CA VAL A 11 -6.42 6.70 -18.27
C VAL A 11 -5.27 5.82 -17.76
N TYR A 12 -5.58 4.68 -17.14
CA TYR A 12 -4.62 3.76 -16.54
C TYR A 12 -3.93 2.81 -17.52
N LYS A 13 -4.42 2.68 -18.74
CA LYS A 13 -3.89 1.73 -19.74
C LYS A 13 -2.52 2.10 -20.33
N ARG A 14 -1.90 3.18 -19.88
CA ARG A 14 -0.56 3.59 -20.35
C ARG A 14 0.58 2.96 -19.56
N GLN A 15 0.30 2.28 -18.44
CA GLN A 15 1.31 1.53 -17.71
C GLN A 15 1.64 0.24 -18.46
N GLY A 16 2.92 -0.04 -18.64
CA GLY A 16 3.35 -1.38 -19.03
C GLY A 16 2.92 -2.40 -17.98
N GLN A 17 2.68 -3.64 -18.40
CA GLN A 17 2.30 -4.72 -17.47
C GLN A 17 3.32 -4.85 -16.33
N ASP A 18 4.61 -4.66 -16.64
CA ASP A 18 5.69 -4.76 -15.67
C ASP A 18 5.65 -3.63 -14.65
N ALA A 19 5.37 -2.38 -15.08
CA ALA A 19 5.23 -1.25 -14.17
C ALA A 19 3.99 -1.36 -13.27
N ALA A 20 2.90 -1.97 -13.75
CA ALA A 20 1.69 -2.20 -12.98
C ALA A 20 1.89 -3.20 -11.83
N GLN A 21 3.00 -3.94 -11.79
CA GLN A 21 3.32 -4.84 -10.68
C GLN A 21 3.48 -4.11 -9.35
N ILE A 22 3.80 -2.81 -9.36
CA ILE A 22 3.91 -2.02 -8.13
C ILE A 22 2.60 -2.00 -7.32
N GLU A 23 1.44 -2.09 -7.99
CA GLU A 23 0.12 -2.28 -7.38
C GLU A 23 -0.26 -3.77 -7.34
N GLY A 24 0.05 -4.51 -8.41
CA GLY A 24 -0.38 -5.89 -8.63
C GLY A 24 0.24 -6.92 -7.69
N SER A 25 1.42 -6.64 -7.12
CA SER A 25 2.11 -7.52 -6.18
C SER A 25 2.69 -6.73 -5.02
N LYS A 26 2.16 -6.99 -3.83
CA LYS A 26 2.68 -6.40 -2.58
C LYS A 26 4.11 -6.87 -2.32
N LEU A 27 4.39 -8.11 -2.68
CA LEU A 27 5.73 -8.66 -2.53
C LEU A 27 6.74 -7.97 -3.43
N PHE A 28 6.41 -7.73 -4.70
CA PHE A 28 7.26 -6.96 -5.62
C PHE A 28 7.54 -5.56 -5.04
N ALA A 29 6.51 -4.85 -4.59
CA ALA A 29 6.66 -3.53 -3.98
C ALA A 29 7.57 -3.58 -2.73
N LYS A 30 7.41 -4.59 -1.87
CA LYS A 30 8.25 -4.77 -0.68
C LYS A 30 9.71 -5.05 -1.02
N GLN A 31 9.97 -5.95 -1.96
CA GLN A 31 11.33 -6.28 -2.41
C GLN A 31 12.01 -5.05 -3.02
N LEU A 32 11.26 -4.25 -3.79
CA LEU A 32 11.78 -3.02 -4.36
C LEU A 32 12.11 -1.99 -3.28
N MET A 33 11.20 -1.77 -2.32
CA MET A 33 11.43 -0.85 -1.21
C MET A 33 12.62 -1.27 -0.34
N ASP A 34 12.76 -2.55 -0.04
CA ASP A 34 13.88 -3.09 0.73
C ASP A 34 15.21 -2.87 0.01
N LYS A 35 15.27 -3.25 -1.28
CA LYS A 35 16.48 -3.10 -2.12
C LYS A 35 16.96 -1.66 -2.23
N TYR A 36 16.04 -0.70 -2.30
CA TYR A 36 16.35 0.73 -2.48
C TYR A 36 16.22 1.55 -1.19
N HIS A 37 16.06 0.89 -0.05
CA HIS A 37 15.97 1.51 1.28
C HIS A 37 14.85 2.55 1.39
N ILE A 38 13.72 2.29 0.73
CA ILE A 38 12.53 3.13 0.81
C ILE A 38 11.75 2.77 2.09
N PRO A 39 11.40 3.77 2.94
CA PRO A 39 10.78 3.50 4.24
C PRO A 39 9.45 2.76 4.13
N THR A 40 9.36 1.59 4.76
CA THR A 40 8.15 0.77 4.86
C THR A 40 8.21 -0.10 6.12
N ALA A 41 7.16 -0.87 6.40
CA ALA A 41 7.16 -1.86 7.47
C ALA A 41 8.14 -3.01 7.18
N GLU A 42 8.78 -3.53 8.20
CA GLU A 42 9.49 -4.82 8.10
C GLU A 42 8.52 -5.90 7.65
N TYR A 43 9.00 -6.84 6.85
CA TYR A 43 8.11 -7.85 6.28
C TYR A 43 8.73 -9.24 6.21
N LYS A 44 7.86 -10.23 6.17
CA LYS A 44 8.20 -11.63 5.94
C LYS A 44 7.32 -12.20 4.84
N GLU A 45 7.92 -12.68 3.77
CA GLU A 45 7.24 -13.48 2.74
C GLU A 45 6.98 -14.89 3.27
N VAL A 46 5.77 -15.39 3.00
CA VAL A 46 5.35 -16.75 3.31
C VAL A 46 4.63 -17.34 2.11
N SER A 47 5.05 -18.53 1.70
CA SER A 47 4.61 -19.14 0.45
C SER A 47 3.59 -20.27 0.65
N SER A 48 3.30 -20.67 1.88
CA SER A 48 2.35 -21.73 2.18
C SER A 48 1.59 -21.50 3.48
N ARG A 49 0.40 -22.10 3.57
CA ARG A 49 -0.42 -22.07 4.79
C ARG A 49 0.32 -22.60 6.01
N ASN A 50 1.07 -23.70 5.85
CA ASN A 50 1.78 -24.31 6.97
C ASN A 50 2.89 -23.40 7.49
N GLU A 51 3.64 -22.76 6.58
CA GLU A 51 4.66 -21.77 6.93
C GLU A 51 4.03 -20.55 7.63
N ALA A 52 2.87 -20.08 7.14
CA ALA A 52 2.14 -18.98 7.77
C ALA A 52 1.71 -19.32 9.20
N LEU A 53 1.14 -20.51 9.42
CA LEU A 53 0.74 -20.95 10.75
C LEU A 53 1.94 -21.07 11.71
N GLN A 54 3.07 -21.61 11.23
CA GLN A 54 4.31 -21.67 12.02
C GLN A 54 4.85 -20.28 12.36
N TYR A 55 4.82 -19.35 11.39
CA TYR A 55 5.28 -17.98 11.65
C TYR A 55 4.40 -17.26 12.66
N VAL A 56 3.08 -17.45 12.61
CA VAL A 56 2.15 -16.88 13.60
C VAL A 56 2.49 -17.30 15.02
N GLU A 57 3.04 -18.49 15.28
CA GLU A 57 3.40 -18.91 16.63
C GLU A 57 4.51 -18.06 17.28
N THR A 58 5.38 -17.46 16.46
CA THR A 58 6.59 -16.77 16.93
C THR A 58 6.68 -15.30 16.58
N CYS A 59 5.83 -14.79 15.67
CA CYS A 59 5.87 -13.39 15.26
C CYS A 59 5.48 -12.44 16.40
N ASP A 60 5.98 -11.21 16.33
CA ASP A 60 5.55 -10.14 17.22
C ASP A 60 4.13 -9.69 16.86
N LEU A 61 3.40 -9.20 17.87
CA LEU A 61 2.06 -8.65 17.70
C LEU A 61 2.03 -7.17 18.17
N PRO A 62 1.20 -6.33 17.58
CA PRO A 62 0.28 -6.60 16.45
C PRO A 62 1.02 -6.88 15.15
N ILE A 63 0.37 -7.65 14.24
CA ILE A 63 0.92 -7.95 12.92
C ILE A 63 -0.11 -7.72 11.81
N VAL A 64 0.34 -7.31 10.62
CA VAL A 64 -0.51 -7.14 9.45
C VAL A 64 -0.27 -8.28 8.48
N ILE A 65 -1.33 -8.95 8.06
CA ILE A 65 -1.31 -10.09 7.14
C ILE A 65 -1.94 -9.64 5.83
N LYS A 66 -1.17 -9.66 4.75
CA LYS A 66 -1.62 -9.22 3.43
C LYS A 66 -1.52 -10.35 2.42
N LYS A 67 -2.63 -10.66 1.75
CA LYS A 67 -2.62 -11.55 0.58
C LYS A 67 -1.88 -10.84 -0.56
N ASP A 68 -0.90 -11.50 -1.18
CA ASP A 68 -0.27 -10.97 -2.39
C ASP A 68 -1.25 -10.95 -3.56
N GLY A 69 -1.14 -9.93 -4.41
CA GLY A 69 -2.07 -9.70 -5.52
C GLY A 69 -3.20 -8.72 -5.20
N LEU A 70 -4.01 -8.48 -6.23
CA LEU A 70 -5.17 -7.58 -6.13
C LEU A 70 -6.29 -8.24 -5.30
N ALA A 71 -6.71 -7.62 -4.23
CA ALA A 71 -7.71 -8.16 -3.31
C ALA A 71 -8.88 -7.19 -3.00
N ALA A 72 -9.00 -6.09 -3.74
CA ALA A 72 -10.08 -5.10 -3.60
C ALA A 72 -10.33 -4.67 -2.13
N GLY A 73 -9.26 -4.40 -1.39
CA GLY A 73 -9.33 -3.99 0.02
C GLY A 73 -9.64 -5.10 1.04
N LYS A 74 -9.95 -6.32 0.57
CA LYS A 74 -10.34 -7.45 1.44
C LYS A 74 -9.19 -8.39 1.81
N GLY A 75 -8.00 -8.14 1.30
CA GLY A 75 -6.84 -9.01 1.49
C GLY A 75 -5.90 -8.56 2.61
N VAL A 76 -6.32 -7.66 3.49
CA VAL A 76 -5.50 -7.12 4.59
C VAL A 76 -6.21 -7.39 5.91
N ILE A 77 -5.50 -8.02 6.84
CA ILE A 77 -5.99 -8.34 8.18
C ILE A 77 -4.98 -7.82 9.19
N ILE A 78 -5.43 -7.04 10.15
CA ILE A 78 -4.62 -6.58 11.29
C ILE A 78 -4.98 -7.48 12.46
N ALA A 79 -3.99 -8.20 12.98
CA ALA A 79 -4.16 -9.12 14.10
C ALA A 79 -3.47 -8.57 15.35
N PHE A 80 -4.26 -8.32 16.39
CA PHE A 80 -3.77 -7.87 17.67
C PHE A 80 -3.49 -9.04 18.63
N THR A 81 -4.13 -10.17 18.37
CA THR A 81 -3.95 -11.40 19.16
C THR A 81 -3.47 -12.55 18.28
N ARG A 82 -2.96 -13.59 18.91
CA ARG A 82 -2.53 -14.82 18.23
C ARG A 82 -3.72 -15.53 17.54
N GLU A 83 -4.86 -15.51 18.22
CA GLU A 83 -6.13 -16.05 17.73
C GLU A 83 -6.58 -15.32 16.45
N ASP A 84 -6.55 -13.98 16.45
CA ASP A 84 -6.87 -13.17 15.27
C ASP A 84 -5.94 -13.51 14.09
N ALA A 85 -4.64 -13.66 14.37
CA ALA A 85 -3.66 -13.98 13.33
C ALA A 85 -3.90 -15.39 12.74
N LEU A 86 -4.22 -16.38 13.57
CA LEU A 86 -4.56 -17.73 13.11
C LEU A 86 -5.83 -17.75 12.28
N GLU A 87 -6.85 -17.00 12.67
CA GLU A 87 -8.10 -16.86 11.90
C GLU A 87 -7.87 -16.13 10.59
N GLY A 88 -7.05 -15.07 10.62
CA GLY A 88 -6.64 -14.33 9.44
C GLY A 88 -5.93 -15.20 8.41
N VAL A 89 -4.98 -16.02 8.84
CA VAL A 89 -4.30 -17.00 7.97
C VAL A 89 -5.30 -18.00 7.38
N LYS A 90 -6.24 -18.52 8.17
CA LYS A 90 -7.27 -19.45 7.66
C LYS A 90 -8.14 -18.78 6.60
N THR A 91 -8.53 -17.53 6.84
CA THR A 91 -9.36 -16.75 5.91
C THR A 91 -8.65 -16.49 4.59
N ILE A 92 -7.39 -16.06 4.63
CA ILE A 92 -6.60 -15.77 3.42
C ILE A 92 -6.32 -17.04 2.60
N TYR A 93 -6.08 -18.16 3.26
CA TYR A 93 -5.79 -19.45 2.63
C TYR A 93 -7.04 -20.34 2.44
N GLN A 94 -8.25 -19.79 2.40
CA GLN A 94 -9.45 -20.59 2.10
C GLN A 94 -9.35 -21.33 0.76
N GLU A 95 -8.66 -20.73 -0.21
CA GLU A 95 -8.46 -21.31 -1.55
C GLU A 95 -7.10 -22.03 -1.73
N GLU A 96 -6.39 -22.32 -0.65
CA GLU A 96 -5.10 -23.04 -0.58
C GLU A 96 -3.95 -22.53 -1.46
N LYS A 97 -4.11 -21.42 -2.18
CA LYS A 97 -3.10 -20.91 -3.13
C LYS A 97 -2.82 -19.43 -2.92
N GLY A 98 -1.56 -19.07 -2.93
CA GLY A 98 -1.09 -17.70 -2.94
C GLY A 98 0.02 -17.43 -1.93
N LYS A 99 0.75 -16.36 -2.17
CA LYS A 99 1.75 -15.83 -1.25
C LYS A 99 1.08 -14.86 -0.29
N VAL A 100 1.63 -14.79 0.90
CA VAL A 100 1.21 -13.87 1.94
C VAL A 100 2.41 -13.09 2.42
N VAL A 101 2.21 -11.81 2.67
CA VAL A 101 3.20 -10.92 3.28
C VAL A 101 2.74 -10.60 4.68
N PHE A 102 3.53 -10.94 5.66
CA PHE A 102 3.38 -10.47 7.03
C PHE A 102 4.18 -9.20 7.20
N GLU A 103 3.58 -8.17 7.78
CA GLU A 103 4.24 -6.88 8.01
C GLU A 103 4.14 -6.48 9.48
N SER A 104 5.20 -5.86 10.00
CA SER A 104 5.13 -5.23 11.32
C SER A 104 4.03 -4.16 11.32
N TYR A 105 3.26 -4.10 12.40
CA TYR A 105 2.25 -3.06 12.56
C TYR A 105 2.90 -1.68 12.71
N LEU A 106 2.44 -0.73 11.92
CA LEU A 106 2.90 0.65 12.00
C LEU A 106 1.87 1.48 12.78
N GLU A 107 2.37 2.24 13.74
CA GLU A 107 1.56 3.21 14.49
C GLU A 107 1.77 4.61 13.93
N GLY A 108 0.68 5.32 13.66
CA GLY A 108 0.71 6.67 13.13
C GLY A 108 -0.58 7.05 12.45
N GLU A 109 -0.51 8.09 11.67
CA GLU A 109 -1.63 8.63 10.95
C GLU A 109 -1.51 8.33 9.46
N GLU A 110 -2.50 7.64 8.91
CA GLU A 110 -2.52 7.30 7.47
C GLU A 110 -2.79 8.54 6.63
N PHE A 111 -2.13 8.61 5.49
CA PHE A 111 -2.37 9.66 4.50
C PHE A 111 -2.07 9.14 3.09
N SER A 112 -2.56 9.88 2.10
CA SER A 112 -2.41 9.58 0.69
C SER A 112 -1.71 10.71 -0.03
N LEU A 113 -0.69 10.38 -0.82
CA LEU A 113 -0.01 11.32 -1.70
C LEU A 113 -0.10 10.82 -3.15
N MET A 114 -0.78 11.59 -3.98
CA MET A 114 -0.80 11.34 -5.42
C MET A 114 0.40 12.00 -6.08
N THR A 115 1.03 11.31 -7.01
CA THR A 115 2.29 11.72 -7.62
C THR A 115 2.28 11.40 -9.11
N PHE A 116 2.55 12.38 -9.97
CA PHE A 116 2.86 12.10 -11.36
C PHE A 116 4.28 11.58 -11.48
N VAL A 117 4.45 10.49 -12.21
CA VAL A 117 5.76 9.89 -12.48
C VAL A 117 5.99 9.84 -13.98
N ASN A 118 7.20 10.22 -14.38
CA ASN A 118 7.68 10.14 -15.75
C ASN A 118 9.10 9.54 -15.76
N GLY A 119 9.17 8.23 -15.87
CA GLY A 119 10.42 7.50 -15.73
C GLY A 119 11.01 7.67 -14.33
N ASP A 120 12.20 8.22 -14.23
CA ASP A 120 12.95 8.40 -12.97
C ASP A 120 12.59 9.69 -12.19
N TYR A 121 11.61 10.45 -12.69
CA TYR A 121 11.21 11.73 -12.12
C TYR A 121 9.78 11.69 -11.60
N ALA A 122 9.58 12.13 -10.36
CA ALA A 122 8.30 12.18 -9.68
C ALA A 122 7.91 13.62 -9.29
N VAL A 123 6.66 14.00 -9.56
CA VAL A 123 6.08 15.30 -9.17
C VAL A 123 4.86 15.03 -8.32
N PRO A 124 4.93 15.17 -6.99
CA PRO A 124 3.77 15.00 -6.15
C PRO A 124 2.76 16.12 -6.38
N PHE A 125 1.51 15.85 -6.06
CA PHE A 125 0.51 16.89 -5.89
C PHE A 125 0.91 17.78 -4.71
N ASP A 126 0.49 19.01 -4.73
CA ASP A 126 0.83 20.02 -3.72
C ASP A 126 0.01 19.88 -2.43
N CYS A 127 -0.78 18.84 -2.30
CA CYS A 127 -1.55 18.53 -1.12
C CYS A 127 -1.56 17.03 -0.77
N ILE A 128 -1.64 16.76 0.52
CA ILE A 128 -1.87 15.43 1.08
C ILE A 128 -3.37 15.27 1.29
N ALA A 129 -3.91 14.11 0.93
CA ALA A 129 -5.28 13.72 1.22
C ALA A 129 -5.34 12.68 2.35
N GLN A 130 -6.47 12.60 3.04
CA GLN A 130 -6.75 11.54 4.00
C GLN A 130 -8.14 10.97 3.72
N ASP A 131 -8.21 9.65 3.64
CA ASP A 131 -9.43 8.88 3.42
C ASP A 131 -9.88 8.20 4.70
N HIS A 132 -11.17 8.26 4.98
CA HIS A 132 -11.81 7.53 6.08
C HIS A 132 -12.21 6.13 5.62
N LYS A 133 -11.39 5.14 5.96
CA LYS A 133 -11.60 3.74 5.54
C LYS A 133 -12.45 2.94 6.51
N ARG A 134 -12.50 3.31 7.79
CA ARG A 134 -13.26 2.59 8.81
C ARG A 134 -14.72 3.02 8.83
N ALA A 135 -15.60 2.04 9.05
CA ALA A 135 -17.06 2.27 8.98
C ALA A 135 -17.62 3.06 10.18
N PHE A 136 -16.93 3.08 11.32
CA PHE A 136 -17.42 3.68 12.57
C PHE A 136 -16.47 4.76 13.09
N ASP A 137 -16.99 5.60 13.98
CA ASP A 137 -16.26 6.66 14.64
C ASP A 137 -15.01 6.13 15.37
N ASN A 138 -14.01 7.03 15.57
CA ASN A 138 -12.73 6.72 16.20
C ASN A 138 -11.93 5.61 15.50
N ASP A 139 -11.97 5.58 14.18
CA ASP A 139 -11.27 4.63 13.32
C ASP A 139 -11.56 3.17 13.68
N GLN A 140 -12.84 2.87 13.95
CA GLN A 140 -13.31 1.55 14.34
C GLN A 140 -14.17 0.88 13.27
N GLY A 141 -14.39 -0.42 13.44
CA GLY A 141 -15.21 -1.22 12.56
C GLY A 141 -14.44 -1.79 11.36
N PRO A 142 -15.16 -2.41 10.40
CA PRO A 142 -14.55 -3.00 9.23
C PRO A 142 -14.02 -1.92 8.27
N ASN A 143 -12.99 -2.27 7.51
CA ASN A 143 -12.54 -1.46 6.38
C ASN A 143 -13.62 -1.40 5.31
N THR A 144 -13.80 -0.21 4.72
CA THR A 144 -14.65 0.06 3.57
C THR A 144 -13.80 0.35 2.33
N GLY A 145 -14.44 0.65 1.20
CA GLY A 145 -13.74 1.16 0.01
C GLY A 145 -13.40 2.65 0.07
N GLY A 146 -13.62 3.28 1.22
CA GLY A 146 -13.52 4.73 1.44
C GLY A 146 -14.90 5.32 1.74
N MET A 147 -15.01 6.02 2.87
CA MET A 147 -16.24 6.71 3.30
C MET A 147 -16.28 8.16 2.84
N GLY A 148 -15.15 8.69 2.44
CA GLY A 148 -14.92 10.05 1.99
C GLY A 148 -13.51 10.51 2.33
N ALA A 149 -12.97 11.37 1.49
CA ALA A 149 -11.63 11.93 1.68
C ALA A 149 -11.70 13.46 1.83
N TYR A 150 -10.67 14.02 2.40
CA TYR A 150 -10.49 15.46 2.46
C TYR A 150 -9.04 15.86 2.16
N CYS A 151 -8.87 17.03 1.58
CA CYS A 151 -7.60 17.67 1.25
C CYS A 151 -7.80 19.19 1.35
N PRO A 152 -6.87 19.95 1.92
CA PRO A 152 -5.67 19.48 2.61
C PRO A 152 -5.99 18.83 3.97
N VAL A 153 -5.01 18.13 4.54
CA VAL A 153 -5.06 17.55 5.89
C VAL A 153 -4.42 18.56 6.85
N PRO A 154 -5.20 19.32 7.65
CA PRO A 154 -4.70 20.51 8.32
C PRO A 154 -3.72 20.25 9.48
N HIS A 155 -3.68 19.03 9.99
CA HIS A 155 -2.82 18.63 11.11
C HIS A 155 -1.57 17.87 10.65
N ILE A 156 -1.42 17.57 9.35
CA ILE A 156 -0.18 17.07 8.76
C ILE A 156 0.59 18.24 8.18
N ASP A 157 1.78 18.49 8.71
CA ASP A 157 2.63 19.59 8.30
C ASP A 157 3.11 19.45 6.84
N ALA A 158 3.25 20.57 6.13
CA ALA A 158 3.71 20.57 4.73
C ALA A 158 5.11 19.92 4.56
N SER A 159 5.95 19.92 5.59
CA SER A 159 7.24 19.23 5.58
C SER A 159 7.12 17.72 5.38
N VAL A 160 5.99 17.12 5.77
CA VAL A 160 5.70 15.69 5.55
C VAL A 160 5.56 15.38 4.06
N LEU A 161 4.94 16.29 3.28
CA LEU A 161 4.88 16.17 1.82
C LEU A 161 6.28 16.18 1.22
N GLU A 162 7.12 17.14 1.62
CA GLU A 162 8.50 17.25 1.14
C GLU A 162 9.32 16.02 1.52
N GLN A 163 9.19 15.54 2.74
CA GLN A 163 9.87 14.34 3.21
C GLN A 163 9.39 13.10 2.44
N THR A 164 8.08 12.93 2.25
CA THR A 164 7.50 11.82 1.49
C THR A 164 7.98 11.84 0.03
N ASN A 165 8.05 13.02 -0.59
CA ASN A 165 8.61 13.15 -1.92
C ASN A 165 10.08 12.72 -1.98
N LYS A 166 10.89 13.21 -1.06
CA LYS A 166 12.34 12.96 -1.02
C LYS A 166 12.68 11.51 -0.69
N GLU A 167 11.98 10.90 0.26
CA GLU A 167 12.32 9.59 0.81
C GLU A 167 11.54 8.43 0.15
N ILE A 168 10.39 8.73 -0.50
CA ILE A 168 9.52 7.71 -1.09
C ILE A 168 9.29 7.95 -2.58
N ALA A 169 8.68 9.09 -2.99
CA ALA A 169 8.22 9.28 -4.36
C ALA A 169 9.37 9.34 -5.38
N GLN A 170 10.40 10.11 -5.11
CA GLN A 170 11.58 10.16 -6.00
C GLN A 170 12.37 8.84 -6.00
N PRO A 171 12.65 8.20 -4.84
CA PRO A 171 13.34 6.93 -4.82
C PRO A 171 12.61 5.81 -5.52
N ILE A 172 11.28 5.69 -5.38
CA ILE A 172 10.53 4.61 -6.04
C ILE A 172 10.50 4.79 -7.57
N ALA A 173 10.36 6.03 -8.08
CA ALA A 173 10.42 6.30 -9.50
C ALA A 173 11.78 5.87 -10.09
N LYS A 174 12.88 6.26 -9.44
CA LYS A 174 14.23 5.85 -9.82
C LYS A 174 14.44 4.33 -9.74
N ALA A 175 13.96 3.70 -8.67
CA ALA A 175 14.05 2.26 -8.49
C ALA A 175 13.35 1.49 -9.61
N MET A 176 12.15 1.93 -10.00
CA MET A 176 11.41 1.33 -11.11
C MET A 176 12.19 1.37 -12.43
N VAL A 177 12.80 2.51 -12.78
CA VAL A 177 13.64 2.62 -13.98
C VAL A 177 14.89 1.73 -13.88
N GLN A 178 15.55 1.68 -12.74
CA GLN A 178 16.74 0.85 -12.55
C GLN A 178 16.46 -0.66 -12.67
N GLU A 179 15.24 -1.07 -12.34
CA GLU A 179 14.80 -2.46 -12.54
C GLU A 179 14.19 -2.72 -13.93
N GLY A 180 14.15 -1.72 -14.82
CA GLY A 180 13.60 -1.85 -16.16
C GLY A 180 12.07 -1.86 -16.22
N HIS A 181 11.41 -1.31 -15.20
CA HIS A 181 9.97 -1.21 -15.06
C HIS A 181 9.50 0.25 -15.15
N ASP A 182 9.89 0.96 -16.19
CA ASP A 182 9.59 2.38 -16.36
C ASP A 182 8.11 2.70 -16.12
N PHE A 183 7.86 3.60 -15.18
CA PHE A 183 6.51 4.00 -14.80
C PHE A 183 6.17 5.37 -15.41
N PHE A 184 5.01 5.48 -16.05
CA PHE A 184 4.52 6.72 -16.67
C PHE A 184 3.06 6.95 -16.29
N GLY A 185 2.78 7.95 -15.49
CA GLY A 185 1.43 8.31 -15.11
C GLY A 185 1.27 8.60 -13.64
N LEU A 186 0.12 8.27 -13.07
CA LEU A 186 -0.16 8.52 -11.66
C LEU A 186 0.24 7.35 -10.79
N LEU A 187 1.05 7.63 -9.79
CA LEU A 187 1.35 6.75 -8.66
C LEU A 187 0.64 7.30 -7.41
N TYR A 188 -0.22 6.50 -6.83
CA TYR A 188 -0.82 6.76 -5.54
C TYR A 188 0.06 6.09 -4.47
N ILE A 189 0.47 6.87 -3.49
CA ILE A 189 1.28 6.45 -2.35
C ILE A 189 0.39 6.47 -1.11
N GLY A 190 -0.03 5.29 -0.64
CA GLY A 190 -0.62 5.14 0.69
C GLY A 190 0.50 5.06 1.72
N ALA A 191 0.53 6.00 2.64
CA ALA A 191 1.59 6.11 3.64
C ALA A 191 1.02 6.34 5.03
N ILE A 192 1.87 6.14 6.04
CA ILE A 192 1.56 6.42 7.44
C ILE A 192 2.67 7.28 8.03
N LEU A 193 2.28 8.37 8.69
CA LEU A 193 3.20 9.23 9.41
C LEU A 193 3.47 8.64 10.79
N THR A 194 4.60 7.98 10.93
CA THR A 194 5.07 7.43 12.20
C THR A 194 5.92 8.45 12.96
N LYS A 195 6.25 8.18 14.21
CA LYS A 195 7.21 8.99 14.98
C LYS A 195 8.62 9.07 14.37
N TYR A 196 8.91 8.24 13.38
CA TYR A 196 10.20 8.20 12.65
C TYR A 196 10.10 8.79 11.24
N GLY A 197 8.97 9.38 10.86
CA GLY A 197 8.68 9.89 9.55
C GLY A 197 7.72 9.02 8.75
N PRO A 198 7.47 9.39 7.48
CA PRO A 198 6.54 8.68 6.61
C PRO A 198 7.06 7.29 6.23
N LYS A 199 6.17 6.30 6.23
CA LYS A 199 6.43 4.95 5.75
C LYS A 199 5.35 4.50 4.79
N VAL A 200 5.72 3.76 3.75
CA VAL A 200 4.77 3.24 2.76
C VAL A 200 3.95 2.10 3.33
N ILE A 201 2.63 2.17 3.14
CA ILE A 201 1.67 1.09 3.37
C ILE A 201 1.45 0.30 2.08
N GLU A 202 1.19 1.02 0.97
CA GLU A 202 0.95 0.44 -0.36
C GLU A 202 1.15 1.47 -1.47
N PHE A 203 1.33 0.97 -2.69
CA PHE A 203 1.27 1.75 -3.92
C PHE A 203 0.08 1.32 -4.76
N ASN A 204 -0.53 2.27 -5.47
CA ASN A 204 -1.52 1.99 -6.51
C ASN A 204 -1.14 2.77 -7.78
N ALA A 205 -1.32 2.13 -8.95
CA ALA A 205 -0.99 2.70 -10.26
C ALA A 205 -2.20 3.41 -10.88
N ARG A 206 -2.97 4.15 -10.07
CA ARG A 206 -4.24 4.79 -10.42
C ARG A 206 -4.57 5.96 -9.51
N PHE A 207 -5.54 6.77 -9.91
CA PHE A 207 -6.14 7.75 -9.01
C PHE A 207 -6.80 7.07 -7.81
N GLY A 208 -6.70 7.68 -6.64
CA GLY A 208 -7.51 7.32 -5.50
C GLY A 208 -8.99 7.64 -5.76
N ASP A 209 -9.87 6.86 -5.19
CA ASP A 209 -11.30 7.11 -5.15
C ASP A 209 -11.75 6.85 -3.69
N PRO A 210 -12.10 7.90 -2.93
CA PRO A 210 -12.51 9.26 -3.37
C PRO A 210 -11.41 10.35 -3.37
N GLU A 211 -10.14 10.07 -3.07
CA GLU A 211 -9.10 11.08 -2.79
C GLU A 211 -8.77 12.00 -3.97
N ALA A 212 -9.10 11.61 -5.21
CA ALA A 212 -8.83 12.41 -6.40
C ALA A 212 -9.98 13.34 -6.79
N GLN A 213 -11.09 13.31 -6.08
CA GLN A 213 -12.30 14.09 -6.34
C GLN A 213 -12.34 15.32 -5.44
#